data_935b5ffe32e42d8870b8f181ad4f8cc7
#
_entry.id   935b5ffe32e42d8870b8f181ad4f8cc7
#
_cell.length_a   1.000
_cell.length_b   1.000
_cell.length_c   1.000
_cell.angle_alpha   90.00
_cell.angle_beta   90.00
_cell.angle_gamma   90.00
#
_symmetry.space_group_name_H-M   'P 1'
#
loop_
_entity.id
_entity.type
_entity.pdbx_description
1 polymer ?
#
loop_
_entity_poly.entity_id
_entity_poly.type
_entity_poly.pdbx_seq_one_letter_code
_entity_poly.pdbx_strand_id
1 'polypeptide(L)'
;MSEKVIVVGSGIAGIATSIRLAQKGYDVHVFESNAYPGGKLSAFKLGAYRFDAGPSLFTMPHFVEELFELCNEDPRMHFKYKKKEVGCNYFWEDGTRLKAYDNSKKFLSEVENVLGVAPEVLKKYWAKAKKKYDLTESIFLKSSLHQIKSYLNSDTLKAILNIRVLEIGKSLHQVNQEQLKEPHLVQFYDRFATYNGSNPYQTPGIMTLVQHLEGHYGTFVPDLGMDSITTSLYELAKRQGVQFSFNEKVEEIVVEENKTIGVRTAKDFYNSNIVCSNMDVYPTYKYLLPKTPAPNKILNQERSSSAIIFYLGISKTFEELDLHNIFFTADYNLEFKSIFEDQAVAEDPTVYINISSKDVMQDAPSGCENWFVMINTPSDKGQDWEQIRDAVRASFVKKINRILGVDIENYIVEEDCLTPPLIQQKTQSHQGALYGSSSNNKMAAFLRHPNFSQQIKNLYFCGGSVHPGGGIPLCLLSAKIVSDQMPTLKL
;
A
#
# COMPACT_ATOMS: atom_id res chain seq x y z
N MET A 1 -22.41 30.62 4.30
CA MET A 1 -21.02 30.45 3.84
C MET A 1 -20.61 29.01 4.16
N SER A 2 -20.11 28.27 3.18
CA SER A 2 -19.60 26.92 3.39
C SER A 2 -18.40 26.96 4.36
N GLU A 3 -18.30 25.98 5.25
CA GLU A 3 -17.17 25.86 6.16
C GLU A 3 -15.95 25.39 5.38
N LYS A 4 -14.80 26.08 5.56
CA LYS A 4 -13.56 25.76 4.85
C LYS A 4 -12.84 24.59 5.48
N VAL A 5 -12.30 23.71 4.64
CA VAL A 5 -11.39 22.62 5.04
C VAL A 5 -10.12 22.70 4.23
N ILE A 6 -8.99 22.58 4.89
CA ILE A 6 -7.68 22.45 4.25
C ILE A 6 -7.22 20.99 4.33
N VAL A 7 -6.81 20.43 3.20
CA VAL A 7 -6.16 19.12 3.10
C VAL A 7 -4.69 19.32 2.75
N VAL A 8 -3.79 18.78 3.57
CA VAL A 8 -2.35 18.85 3.37
C VAL A 8 -1.86 17.57 2.68
N GLY A 9 -1.49 17.68 1.42
CA GLY A 9 -1.05 16.58 0.56
C GLY A 9 -2.15 16.01 -0.32
N SER A 10 -1.85 15.84 -1.61
CA SER A 10 -2.73 15.30 -2.64
C SER A 10 -2.44 13.82 -2.96
N GLY A 11 -1.97 13.03 -1.99
CA GLY A 11 -1.93 11.58 -2.12
C GLY A 11 -3.34 11.00 -2.25
N ILE A 12 -3.47 9.72 -2.63
CA ILE A 12 -4.77 9.10 -2.94
C ILE A 12 -5.81 9.26 -1.81
N ALA A 13 -5.38 9.20 -0.54
CA ALA A 13 -6.28 9.42 0.59
C ALA A 13 -6.67 10.89 0.75
N GLY A 14 -5.77 11.83 0.46
CA GLY A 14 -6.07 13.28 0.47
C GLY A 14 -7.10 13.65 -0.59
N ILE A 15 -6.94 13.14 -1.81
CA ILE A 15 -7.92 13.33 -2.90
C ILE A 15 -9.27 12.71 -2.51
N ALA A 16 -9.29 11.46 -2.02
CA ALA A 16 -10.53 10.80 -1.62
C ALA A 16 -11.23 11.54 -0.44
N THR A 17 -10.45 12.05 0.52
CA THR A 17 -10.98 12.87 1.61
C THR A 17 -11.61 14.15 1.09
N SER A 18 -10.94 14.83 0.16
CA SER A 18 -11.42 16.09 -0.41
C SER A 18 -12.75 15.90 -1.17
N ILE A 19 -12.88 14.82 -1.96
CA ILE A 19 -14.13 14.47 -2.65
C ILE A 19 -15.27 14.26 -1.64
N ARG A 20 -15.03 13.43 -0.62
CA ARG A 20 -16.05 13.11 0.39
C ARG A 20 -16.48 14.33 1.19
N LEU A 21 -15.56 15.25 1.48
CA LEU A 21 -15.88 16.49 2.21
C LEU A 21 -16.62 17.50 1.31
N ALA A 22 -16.24 17.63 0.05
CA ALA A 22 -16.99 18.44 -0.90
C ALA A 22 -18.44 17.97 -1.02
N GLN A 23 -18.69 16.65 -1.07
CA GLN A 23 -20.05 16.06 -1.08
C GLN A 23 -20.83 16.30 0.23
N LYS A 24 -20.14 16.64 1.31
CA LYS A 24 -20.76 17.07 2.59
C LYS A 24 -21.03 18.59 2.67
N GLY A 25 -20.70 19.35 1.64
CA GLY A 25 -20.94 20.78 1.53
C GLY A 25 -19.80 21.66 2.02
N TYR A 26 -18.63 21.10 2.30
CA TYR A 26 -17.44 21.87 2.69
C TYR A 26 -16.78 22.54 1.46
N ASP A 27 -16.18 23.71 1.68
CA ASP A 27 -15.28 24.38 0.74
C ASP A 27 -13.86 23.84 0.96
N VAL A 28 -13.37 23.00 0.04
CA VAL A 28 -12.16 22.21 0.25
C VAL A 28 -11.01 22.74 -0.60
N HIS A 29 -9.87 23.02 0.05
CA HIS A 29 -8.62 23.41 -0.60
C HIS A 29 -7.51 22.42 -0.25
N VAL A 30 -6.87 21.82 -1.25
CA VAL A 30 -5.76 20.87 -1.13
C VAL A 30 -4.46 21.55 -1.47
N PHE A 31 -3.47 21.48 -0.58
CA PHE A 31 -2.11 21.97 -0.79
C PHE A 31 -1.15 20.81 -1.03
N GLU A 32 -0.38 20.87 -2.11
CA GLU A 32 0.58 19.84 -2.51
C GLU A 32 1.96 20.46 -2.77
N SER A 33 2.99 19.83 -2.21
CA SER A 33 4.37 20.27 -2.38
C SER A 33 4.94 19.96 -3.76
N ASN A 34 4.47 18.90 -4.41
CA ASN A 34 4.87 18.50 -5.75
C ASN A 34 4.08 19.27 -6.82
N ALA A 35 4.56 19.18 -8.07
CA ALA A 35 3.88 19.73 -9.24
C ALA A 35 2.71 18.86 -9.74
N TYR A 36 2.45 17.71 -9.12
CA TYR A 36 1.49 16.68 -9.56
C TYR A 36 0.78 16.03 -8.37
N PRO A 37 -0.45 15.52 -8.57
CA PRO A 37 -1.19 14.79 -7.55
C PRO A 37 -0.73 13.33 -7.42
N GLY A 38 -1.19 12.63 -6.37
CA GLY A 38 -1.07 11.18 -6.21
C GLY A 38 0.01 10.72 -5.25
N GLY A 39 1.02 11.55 -4.99
CA GLY A 39 2.13 11.18 -4.11
C GLY A 39 2.84 9.92 -4.60
N LYS A 40 2.71 8.80 -3.86
CA LYS A 40 3.28 7.49 -4.26
C LYS A 40 2.62 6.89 -5.50
N LEU A 41 1.36 7.20 -5.77
CA LEU A 41 0.60 6.69 -6.91
C LEU A 41 0.68 7.68 -8.07
N SER A 42 1.84 7.76 -8.68
CA SER A 42 2.18 8.63 -9.80
C SER A 42 2.92 7.83 -10.88
N ALA A 43 3.17 8.45 -12.03
CA ALA A 43 3.91 7.85 -13.13
C ALA A 43 4.96 8.82 -13.69
N PHE A 44 5.95 8.26 -14.42
CA PHE A 44 6.96 9.04 -15.11
C PHE A 44 7.43 8.32 -16.38
N LYS A 45 8.16 9.02 -17.22
CA LYS A 45 8.82 8.46 -18.42
C LYS A 45 10.31 8.39 -18.24
N LEU A 46 10.90 7.30 -18.72
CA LEU A 46 12.33 7.10 -18.83
C LEU A 46 12.62 6.66 -20.28
N GLY A 47 13.23 7.54 -21.06
CA GLY A 47 13.33 7.33 -22.50
C GLY A 47 11.95 7.13 -23.15
N ALA A 48 11.79 6.03 -23.85
CA ALA A 48 10.54 5.64 -24.51
C ALA A 48 9.58 4.81 -23.62
N TYR A 49 9.96 4.53 -22.38
CA TYR A 49 9.20 3.71 -21.45
C TYR A 49 8.43 4.58 -20.46
N ARG A 50 7.22 4.13 -20.09
CA ARG A 50 6.44 4.69 -18.99
C ARG A 50 6.46 3.73 -17.81
N PHE A 51 6.57 4.28 -16.59
CA PHE A 51 6.53 3.51 -15.35
C PHE A 51 5.53 4.11 -14.37
N ASP A 52 4.76 3.24 -13.71
CA ASP A 52 4.11 3.60 -12.46
C ASP A 52 5.17 3.66 -11.36
N ALA A 53 5.22 4.78 -10.62
CA ALA A 53 6.34 5.08 -9.72
C ALA A 53 6.28 4.35 -8.36
N GLY A 54 5.15 3.73 -8.03
CA GLY A 54 4.95 3.15 -6.70
C GLY A 54 4.04 1.92 -6.69
N PRO A 55 2.85 1.99 -6.07
CA PRO A 55 1.98 0.82 -5.96
C PRO A 55 1.64 0.22 -7.32
N SER A 56 1.91 -1.09 -7.47
CA SER A 56 1.69 -1.83 -8.72
C SER A 56 0.54 -2.83 -8.65
N LEU A 57 0.07 -3.15 -7.43
CA LEU A 57 -1.04 -4.08 -7.22
C LEU A 57 -2.35 -3.33 -7.03
N PHE A 58 -3.37 -3.65 -7.84
CA PHE A 58 -4.71 -3.11 -7.71
C PHE A 58 -5.71 -4.20 -7.31
N THR A 59 -6.31 -4.03 -6.16
CA THR A 59 -7.37 -4.88 -5.61
C THR A 59 -8.54 -4.01 -5.14
N MET A 60 -9.72 -4.60 -4.96
CA MET A 60 -10.89 -3.92 -4.40
C MET A 60 -11.28 -2.61 -5.14
N PRO A 61 -11.48 -2.65 -6.46
CA PRO A 61 -11.76 -1.45 -7.28
C PRO A 61 -13.02 -0.72 -6.85
N HIS A 62 -13.95 -1.41 -6.20
CA HIS A 62 -15.20 -0.83 -5.69
C HIS A 62 -14.99 0.36 -4.73
N PHE A 63 -13.83 0.47 -4.06
CA PHE A 63 -13.54 1.67 -3.25
C PHE A 63 -13.23 2.91 -4.09
N VAL A 64 -12.73 2.72 -5.32
CA VAL A 64 -12.58 3.82 -6.28
C VAL A 64 -13.94 4.16 -6.88
N GLU A 65 -14.71 3.14 -7.27
CA GLU A 65 -16.06 3.31 -7.84
C GLU A 65 -17.00 4.02 -6.87
N GLU A 66 -16.97 3.68 -5.58
CA GLU A 66 -17.78 4.33 -4.52
C GLU A 66 -17.64 5.86 -4.52
N LEU A 67 -16.46 6.42 -4.88
CA LEU A 67 -16.26 7.86 -4.91
C LEU A 67 -16.98 8.53 -6.09
N PHE A 68 -17.05 7.87 -7.24
CA PHE A 68 -17.85 8.35 -8.38
C PHE A 68 -19.35 8.24 -8.08
N GLU A 69 -19.79 7.11 -7.55
CA GLU A 69 -21.18 6.88 -7.17
C GLU A 69 -21.66 7.90 -6.12
N LEU A 70 -20.79 8.23 -5.14
CA LEU A 70 -21.06 9.27 -4.14
C LEU A 70 -21.33 10.64 -4.80
N CYS A 71 -20.71 10.90 -5.94
CA CYS A 71 -20.87 12.12 -6.72
C CYS A 71 -21.96 12.02 -7.80
N ASN A 72 -22.74 10.93 -7.83
CA ASN A 72 -23.74 10.61 -8.84
C ASN A 72 -23.16 10.53 -10.27
N GLU A 73 -21.92 10.07 -10.41
CA GLU A 73 -21.25 9.82 -11.69
C GLU A 73 -21.08 8.30 -11.92
N ASP A 74 -21.25 7.83 -13.17
CA ASP A 74 -20.95 6.41 -13.52
C ASP A 74 -19.42 6.22 -13.57
N PRO A 75 -18.83 5.41 -12.68
CA PRO A 75 -17.37 5.19 -12.64
C PRO A 75 -16.82 4.68 -13.97
N ARG A 76 -17.57 3.85 -14.72
CA ARG A 76 -17.14 3.26 -16.00
C ARG A 76 -16.91 4.28 -17.11
N MET A 77 -17.48 5.48 -16.99
CA MET A 77 -17.25 6.58 -17.93
C MET A 77 -15.90 7.26 -17.72
N HIS A 78 -15.30 7.11 -16.54
CA HIS A 78 -14.12 7.87 -16.12
C HIS A 78 -12.91 7.00 -15.74
N PHE A 79 -13.17 5.77 -15.28
CA PHE A 79 -12.16 4.86 -14.82
C PHE A 79 -12.45 3.44 -15.29
N LYS A 80 -11.57 2.88 -16.12
CA LYS A 80 -11.70 1.54 -16.68
C LYS A 80 -10.55 0.66 -16.22
N TYR A 81 -10.88 -0.59 -15.96
CA TYR A 81 -9.92 -1.60 -15.54
C TYR A 81 -10.42 -3.00 -15.95
N LYS A 82 -9.51 -3.94 -15.99
CA LYS A 82 -9.82 -5.36 -16.26
C LYS A 82 -9.32 -6.25 -15.14
N LYS A 83 -9.98 -7.38 -14.94
CA LYS A 83 -9.56 -8.40 -13.99
C LYS A 83 -8.53 -9.32 -14.64
N LYS A 84 -7.48 -9.67 -13.91
CA LYS A 84 -6.44 -10.60 -14.39
C LYS A 84 -6.89 -12.05 -14.18
N GLU A 85 -6.64 -12.90 -15.18
CA GLU A 85 -6.83 -14.34 -15.04
C GLU A 85 -5.75 -14.98 -14.16
N VAL A 86 -4.50 -14.56 -14.34
CA VAL A 86 -3.36 -14.91 -13.49
C VAL A 86 -2.98 -13.69 -12.67
N GLY A 87 -3.15 -13.78 -11.35
CA GLY A 87 -2.83 -12.70 -10.43
C GLY A 87 -1.33 -12.50 -10.27
N CYS A 88 -0.54 -13.59 -10.27
CA CYS A 88 0.92 -13.52 -10.16
C CYS A 88 1.57 -14.86 -10.56
N ASN A 89 2.75 -14.79 -11.17
CA ASN A 89 3.63 -15.94 -11.42
C ASN A 89 4.70 -16.03 -10.32
N TYR A 90 4.98 -17.24 -9.88
CA TYR A 90 5.95 -17.53 -8.81
C TYR A 90 7.05 -18.46 -9.31
N PHE A 91 8.28 -18.14 -8.92
CA PHE A 91 9.49 -18.82 -9.37
C PHE A 91 10.38 -19.15 -8.16
N TRP A 92 10.83 -20.39 -8.05
CA TRP A 92 11.80 -20.86 -7.06
C TRP A 92 13.07 -21.36 -7.73
N GLU A 93 14.16 -21.38 -6.95
CA GLU A 93 15.49 -21.80 -7.43
C GLU A 93 15.58 -23.28 -7.85
N ASP A 94 14.76 -24.13 -7.26
CA ASP A 94 14.69 -25.56 -7.57
C ASP A 94 13.97 -25.87 -8.90
N GLY A 95 13.53 -24.84 -9.61
CA GLY A 95 12.79 -24.95 -10.87
C GLY A 95 11.27 -24.98 -10.72
N THR A 96 10.75 -25.02 -9.50
CA THR A 96 9.29 -24.94 -9.25
C THR A 96 8.71 -23.65 -9.81
N ARG A 97 7.56 -23.75 -10.48
CA ARG A 97 6.81 -22.63 -11.06
C ARG A 97 5.35 -22.78 -10.67
N LEU A 98 4.73 -21.72 -10.16
CA LEU A 98 3.33 -21.73 -9.76
C LEU A 98 2.61 -20.49 -10.30
N LYS A 99 1.42 -20.66 -10.88
CA LYS A 99 0.55 -19.56 -11.32
C LYS A 99 -0.61 -19.38 -10.36
N ALA A 100 -0.72 -18.19 -9.79
CA ALA A 100 -1.88 -17.85 -8.94
C ALA A 100 -3.06 -17.44 -9.83
N TYR A 101 -3.86 -18.40 -10.23
CA TYR A 101 -5.09 -18.16 -10.99
C TYR A 101 -6.16 -17.51 -10.10
N ASP A 102 -6.86 -16.51 -10.65
CA ASP A 102 -8.06 -15.92 -10.02
C ASP A 102 -9.19 -16.95 -9.87
N ASN A 103 -9.31 -17.84 -10.85
CA ASN A 103 -10.27 -18.94 -10.76
C ASN A 103 -9.82 -19.98 -9.74
N SER A 104 -10.56 -20.08 -8.63
CA SER A 104 -10.21 -20.97 -7.50
C SER A 104 -10.09 -22.45 -7.88
N LYS A 105 -10.88 -22.94 -8.85
CA LYS A 105 -10.77 -24.33 -9.31
C LYS A 105 -9.47 -24.55 -10.10
N LYS A 106 -9.12 -23.63 -10.97
CA LYS A 106 -7.83 -23.67 -11.71
C LYS A 106 -6.66 -23.61 -10.73
N PHE A 107 -6.71 -22.71 -9.72
CA PHE A 107 -5.64 -22.58 -8.74
C PHE A 107 -5.49 -23.82 -7.85
N LEU A 108 -6.61 -24.47 -7.43
CA LEU A 108 -6.56 -25.74 -6.71
C LEU A 108 -5.88 -26.84 -7.53
N SER A 109 -6.23 -26.95 -8.82
CA SER A 109 -5.59 -27.92 -9.74
C SER A 109 -4.12 -27.62 -9.98
N GLU A 110 -3.77 -26.33 -10.10
CA GLU A 110 -2.37 -25.89 -10.25
C GLU A 110 -1.52 -26.31 -9.05
N VAL A 111 -2.00 -26.03 -7.83
CA VAL A 111 -1.31 -26.39 -6.58
C VAL A 111 -1.20 -27.89 -6.41
N GLU A 112 -2.24 -28.66 -6.76
CA GLU A 112 -2.21 -30.12 -6.71
C GLU A 112 -1.18 -30.69 -7.70
N ASN A 113 -1.18 -30.18 -8.93
CA ASN A 113 -0.27 -30.67 -9.98
C ASN A 113 1.19 -30.27 -9.74
N VAL A 114 1.45 -29.05 -9.26
CA VAL A 114 2.81 -28.52 -9.09
C VAL A 114 3.41 -28.90 -7.75
N LEU A 115 2.61 -28.83 -6.65
CA LEU A 115 3.10 -28.99 -5.30
C LEU A 115 2.62 -30.28 -4.61
N GLY A 116 1.77 -31.08 -5.27
CA GLY A 116 1.23 -32.31 -4.70
C GLY A 116 0.28 -32.11 -3.50
N VAL A 117 -0.25 -30.88 -3.31
CA VAL A 117 -1.12 -30.57 -2.16
C VAL A 117 -2.58 -30.77 -2.53
N ALA A 118 -3.26 -31.63 -1.78
CA ALA A 118 -4.67 -31.92 -2.01
C ALA A 118 -5.56 -30.68 -1.88
N PRO A 119 -6.54 -30.46 -2.78
CA PRO A 119 -7.42 -29.30 -2.81
C PRO A 119 -8.13 -29.00 -1.48
N GLU A 120 -8.43 -30.03 -0.69
CA GLU A 120 -9.12 -29.92 0.61
C GLU A 120 -8.29 -29.14 1.65
N VAL A 121 -6.97 -29.19 1.58
CA VAL A 121 -6.05 -28.45 2.45
C VAL A 121 -6.27 -26.94 2.25
N LEU A 122 -6.23 -26.48 0.98
CA LEU A 122 -6.46 -25.08 0.65
C LEU A 122 -7.89 -24.62 0.93
N LYS A 123 -8.90 -25.42 0.59
CA LYS A 123 -10.30 -25.08 0.89
C LYS A 123 -10.51 -24.85 2.38
N LYS A 124 -9.91 -25.72 3.23
CA LYS A 124 -9.98 -25.58 4.70
C LYS A 124 -9.24 -24.31 5.18
N TYR A 125 -8.08 -24.04 4.62
CA TYR A 125 -7.28 -22.84 4.92
C TYR A 125 -8.05 -21.57 4.56
N TRP A 126 -8.60 -21.49 3.34
CA TRP A 126 -9.40 -20.34 2.89
C TRP A 126 -10.66 -20.12 3.72
N ALA A 127 -11.36 -21.19 4.10
CA ALA A 127 -12.54 -21.07 4.94
C ALA A 127 -12.21 -20.45 6.31
N LYS A 128 -11.04 -20.76 6.89
CA LYS A 128 -10.59 -20.15 8.15
C LYS A 128 -10.20 -18.68 7.95
N ALA A 129 -9.51 -18.35 6.87
CA ALA A 129 -9.15 -16.99 6.55
C ALA A 129 -10.39 -16.12 6.33
N LYS A 130 -11.38 -16.61 5.57
CA LYS A 130 -12.68 -15.97 5.41
C LYS A 130 -13.37 -15.74 6.75
N LYS A 131 -13.41 -16.75 7.63
CA LYS A 131 -14.01 -16.60 8.96
C LYS A 131 -13.33 -15.50 9.79
N LYS A 132 -12.00 -15.39 9.72
CA LYS A 132 -11.27 -14.29 10.38
C LYS A 132 -11.67 -12.94 9.79
N TYR A 133 -11.75 -12.83 8.46
CA TYR A 133 -12.19 -11.63 7.77
C TYR A 133 -13.61 -11.22 8.19
N ASP A 134 -14.59 -12.14 8.10
CA ASP A 134 -15.98 -11.88 8.44
C ASP A 134 -16.16 -11.43 9.93
N LEU A 135 -15.29 -11.91 10.83
CA LEU A 135 -15.32 -11.52 12.25
C LEU A 135 -14.69 -10.15 12.52
N THR A 136 -13.87 -9.63 11.61
CA THR A 136 -13.00 -8.49 11.90
C THR A 136 -13.17 -7.30 10.96
N GLU A 137 -13.77 -7.47 9.79
CA GLU A 137 -13.93 -6.43 8.77
C GLU A 137 -14.64 -5.20 9.31
N SER A 138 -15.78 -5.35 9.96
CA SER A 138 -16.58 -4.23 10.48
C SER A 138 -15.83 -3.46 11.58
N ILE A 139 -15.03 -4.16 12.37
CA ILE A 139 -14.31 -3.59 13.51
C ILE A 139 -13.01 -2.90 13.03
N PHE A 140 -12.19 -3.64 12.24
CA PHE A 140 -10.83 -3.20 11.92
C PHE A 140 -10.71 -2.38 10.65
N LEU A 141 -11.59 -2.57 9.67
CA LEU A 141 -11.50 -1.88 8.39
C LEU A 141 -12.49 -0.73 8.26
N LYS A 142 -13.71 -0.87 8.78
CA LYS A 142 -14.80 0.08 8.57
C LYS A 142 -15.01 1.08 9.72
N SER A 143 -14.31 0.90 10.85
CA SER A 143 -14.51 1.73 12.04
C SER A 143 -13.20 2.21 12.63
N SER A 144 -13.21 3.38 13.28
CA SER A 144 -12.04 3.84 14.04
C SER A 144 -11.86 3.02 15.31
N LEU A 145 -10.74 2.31 15.44
CA LEU A 145 -10.40 1.55 16.66
C LEU A 145 -10.14 2.43 17.89
N HIS A 146 -10.06 3.74 17.73
CA HIS A 146 -9.74 4.68 18.80
C HIS A 146 -10.98 5.33 19.42
N GLN A 147 -12.18 4.91 19.01
CA GLN A 147 -13.46 5.37 19.56
C GLN A 147 -14.15 4.23 20.33
N ILE A 148 -14.50 4.47 21.59
CA ILE A 148 -15.19 3.48 22.44
C ILE A 148 -16.49 2.98 21.79
N LYS A 149 -17.20 3.87 21.09
CA LYS A 149 -18.43 3.53 20.35
C LYS A 149 -18.24 2.40 19.33
N SER A 150 -17.05 2.29 18.73
CA SER A 150 -16.72 1.25 17.75
C SER A 150 -16.70 -0.16 18.36
N TYR A 151 -16.55 -0.27 19.67
CA TYR A 151 -16.53 -1.55 20.40
C TYR A 151 -17.89 -1.96 21.00
N LEU A 152 -18.84 -1.03 21.07
CA LEU A 152 -20.16 -1.26 21.67
C LEU A 152 -21.16 -1.75 20.61
N ASN A 153 -20.80 -2.86 19.91
CA ASN A 153 -21.65 -3.48 18.90
C ASN A 153 -21.61 -5.03 18.99
N SER A 154 -22.58 -5.68 18.34
CA SER A 154 -22.68 -7.14 18.30
C SER A 154 -21.49 -7.85 17.66
N ASP A 155 -20.79 -7.17 16.73
CA ASP A 155 -19.68 -7.77 15.99
C ASP A 155 -18.42 -7.85 16.87
N THR A 156 -18.19 -6.86 17.70
CA THR A 156 -17.12 -6.91 18.71
C THR A 156 -17.36 -8.07 19.71
N LEU A 157 -18.60 -8.25 20.17
CA LEU A 157 -18.92 -9.36 21.05
C LEU A 157 -18.69 -10.70 20.35
N LYS A 158 -19.10 -10.86 19.08
CA LYS A 158 -18.83 -12.05 18.28
C LYS A 158 -17.33 -12.30 18.11
N ALA A 159 -16.53 -11.25 17.84
CA ALA A 159 -15.07 -11.38 17.69
C ALA A 159 -14.42 -11.84 19.02
N ILE A 160 -14.83 -11.28 20.16
CA ILE A 160 -14.33 -11.68 21.49
C ILE A 160 -14.68 -13.15 21.78
N LEU A 161 -15.90 -13.57 21.53
CA LEU A 161 -16.33 -14.97 21.72
C LEU A 161 -15.58 -15.95 20.80
N ASN A 162 -15.08 -15.48 19.66
CA ASN A 162 -14.32 -16.27 18.69
C ASN A 162 -12.80 -15.96 18.71
N ILE A 163 -12.26 -15.39 19.77
CA ILE A 163 -10.86 -14.90 19.83
C ILE A 163 -9.84 -16.01 19.49
N ARG A 164 -10.14 -17.28 19.80
CA ARG A 164 -9.28 -18.42 19.44
C ARG A 164 -9.16 -18.64 17.93
N VAL A 165 -10.21 -18.29 17.16
CA VAL A 165 -10.21 -18.37 15.69
C VAL A 165 -9.26 -17.35 15.10
N LEU A 166 -9.03 -16.24 15.78
CA LEU A 166 -8.17 -15.15 15.30
C LEU A 166 -6.68 -15.49 15.37
N GLU A 167 -6.29 -16.54 16.10
CA GLU A 167 -4.90 -17.04 16.18
C GLU A 167 -3.86 -15.95 16.52
N ILE A 168 -4.22 -14.96 17.33
CA ILE A 168 -3.38 -13.81 17.70
C ILE A 168 -2.11 -14.26 18.47
N GLY A 169 -2.16 -15.44 19.11
CA GLY A 169 -1.05 -16.00 19.87
C GLY A 169 0.09 -16.56 19.02
N LYS A 170 -0.15 -16.82 17.73
CA LYS A 170 0.80 -17.39 16.76
C LYS A 170 1.25 -16.34 15.78
N SER A 171 2.40 -16.56 15.13
CA SER A 171 2.78 -15.76 13.95
C SER A 171 2.02 -16.25 12.70
N LEU A 172 1.99 -15.40 11.66
CA LEU A 172 1.43 -15.74 10.35
C LEU A 172 2.10 -16.99 9.78
N HIS A 173 3.44 -17.04 9.82
CA HIS A 173 4.22 -18.21 9.39
C HIS A 173 3.82 -19.48 10.16
N GLN A 174 3.72 -19.43 11.50
CA GLN A 174 3.32 -20.59 12.29
C GLN A 174 1.94 -21.12 11.89
N VAL A 175 0.98 -20.23 11.61
CA VAL A 175 -0.35 -20.62 11.15
C VAL A 175 -0.29 -21.26 9.76
N ASN A 176 0.49 -20.69 8.84
CA ASN A 176 0.68 -21.23 7.50
C ASN A 176 1.36 -22.61 7.55
N GLN A 177 2.45 -22.74 8.28
CA GLN A 177 3.21 -23.98 8.42
C GLN A 177 2.35 -25.12 8.99
N GLU A 178 1.55 -24.85 10.04
CA GLU A 178 0.66 -25.85 10.65
C GLU A 178 -0.44 -26.33 9.70
N GLN A 179 -0.97 -25.44 8.86
CA GLN A 179 -2.12 -25.73 8.03
C GLN A 179 -1.78 -26.21 6.61
N LEU A 180 -0.71 -25.70 6.02
CA LEU A 180 -0.35 -25.97 4.63
C LEU A 180 0.77 -27.02 4.52
N LYS A 181 1.77 -26.98 5.39
CA LYS A 181 2.91 -27.93 5.55
C LYS A 181 3.89 -27.94 4.37
N GLU A 182 3.44 -27.84 3.12
CA GLU A 182 4.29 -27.84 1.92
C GLU A 182 5.09 -26.52 1.87
N PRO A 183 6.44 -26.57 1.78
CA PRO A 183 7.29 -25.40 1.99
C PRO A 183 7.05 -24.24 1.00
N HIS A 184 6.89 -24.52 -0.29
CA HIS A 184 6.64 -23.47 -1.30
C HIS A 184 5.27 -22.82 -1.08
N LEU A 185 4.26 -23.60 -0.69
CA LEU A 185 2.93 -23.08 -0.39
C LEU A 185 2.92 -22.25 0.89
N VAL A 186 3.71 -22.63 1.91
CA VAL A 186 3.92 -21.84 3.13
C VAL A 186 4.56 -20.50 2.77
N GLN A 187 5.65 -20.49 2.00
CA GLN A 187 6.34 -19.28 1.55
C GLN A 187 5.42 -18.40 0.69
N PHE A 188 4.63 -18.99 -0.21
CA PHE A 188 3.62 -18.30 -1.00
C PHE A 188 2.63 -17.52 -0.11
N TYR A 189 2.14 -18.13 0.98
CA TYR A 189 1.22 -17.48 1.90
C TYR A 189 1.90 -16.57 2.92
N ASP A 190 3.15 -16.81 3.27
CA ASP A 190 3.95 -15.92 4.12
C ASP A 190 4.18 -14.56 3.46
N ARG A 191 4.26 -14.53 2.12
CA ARG A 191 4.39 -13.31 1.32
C ARG A 191 3.32 -12.25 1.65
N PHE A 192 2.13 -12.65 2.06
CA PHE A 192 1.07 -11.69 2.38
C PHE A 192 1.39 -10.76 3.56
N ALA A 193 2.40 -11.08 4.38
CA ALA A 193 2.92 -10.14 5.39
C ALA A 193 3.55 -8.89 4.76
N THR A 194 4.12 -9.01 3.54
CA THR A 194 4.75 -7.87 2.83
C THR A 194 3.75 -6.82 2.38
N TYR A 195 2.45 -7.14 2.29
CA TYR A 195 1.39 -6.17 1.98
C TYR A 195 1.24 -5.08 3.04
N ASN A 196 1.74 -5.35 4.25
CA ASN A 196 1.88 -4.37 5.34
C ASN A 196 3.35 -4.03 5.62
N GLY A 197 4.27 -4.46 4.76
CA GLY A 197 5.71 -4.29 4.96
C GLY A 197 6.20 -4.91 6.26
N SER A 198 5.79 -6.14 6.57
CA SER A 198 6.00 -6.80 7.86
C SER A 198 6.65 -8.17 7.70
N ASN A 199 7.21 -8.67 8.80
CA ASN A 199 7.87 -9.97 8.89
C ASN A 199 6.87 -11.09 9.18
N PRO A 200 6.68 -12.10 8.33
CA PRO A 200 5.70 -13.18 8.54
C PRO A 200 5.96 -14.00 9.80
N TYR A 201 7.21 -14.05 10.27
CA TYR A 201 7.61 -14.77 11.49
C TYR A 201 7.24 -14.03 12.79
N GLN A 202 6.92 -12.72 12.68
CA GLN A 202 6.54 -11.86 13.80
C GLN A 202 5.10 -11.37 13.70
N THR A 203 4.60 -11.15 12.50
CA THR A 203 3.23 -10.71 12.21
C THR A 203 2.21 -11.67 12.83
N PRO A 204 1.18 -11.18 13.56
CA PRO A 204 0.16 -12.04 14.16
C PRO A 204 -0.62 -12.89 13.17
N GLY A 205 -0.96 -14.11 13.54
CA GLY A 205 -1.66 -15.09 12.70
C GLY A 205 -3.06 -14.68 12.23
N ILE A 206 -3.67 -13.68 12.85
CA ILE A 206 -4.90 -13.06 12.32
C ILE A 206 -4.67 -12.49 10.92
N MET A 207 -3.47 -12.01 10.62
CA MET A 207 -3.15 -11.38 9.32
C MET A 207 -3.20 -12.38 8.14
N THR A 208 -3.38 -13.67 8.38
CA THR A 208 -3.74 -14.63 7.31
C THR A 208 -5.06 -14.27 6.62
N LEU A 209 -5.87 -13.37 7.20
CA LEU A 209 -7.05 -12.81 6.53
C LEU A 209 -6.71 -12.00 5.27
N VAL A 210 -5.50 -11.42 5.18
CA VAL A 210 -5.09 -10.55 4.05
C VAL A 210 -5.13 -11.31 2.74
N GLN A 211 -4.74 -12.58 2.73
CA GLN A 211 -4.83 -13.42 1.53
C GLN A 211 -6.28 -13.60 1.02
N HIS A 212 -7.28 -13.51 1.93
CA HIS A 212 -8.68 -13.57 1.53
C HIS A 212 -9.06 -12.38 0.65
N LEU A 213 -8.47 -11.21 0.88
CA LEU A 213 -8.75 -10.00 0.08
C LEU A 213 -8.34 -10.21 -1.40
N GLU A 214 -7.15 -10.76 -1.65
CA GLU A 214 -6.71 -11.05 -3.01
C GLU A 214 -7.48 -12.23 -3.62
N GLY A 215 -7.60 -13.34 -2.88
CA GLY A 215 -8.27 -14.55 -3.37
C GLY A 215 -9.79 -14.39 -3.57
N HIS A 216 -10.44 -13.45 -2.88
CA HIS A 216 -11.87 -13.19 -3.01
C HIS A 216 -12.19 -12.11 -4.04
N TYR A 217 -11.46 -10.99 -4.01
CA TYR A 217 -11.71 -9.86 -4.91
C TYR A 217 -10.95 -10.01 -6.23
N GLY A 218 -9.78 -10.63 -6.22
CA GLY A 218 -8.91 -10.77 -7.37
C GLY A 218 -7.94 -9.62 -7.57
N THR A 219 -7.11 -9.76 -8.60
CA THR A 219 -6.16 -8.73 -9.04
C THR A 219 -6.68 -8.06 -10.30
N PHE A 220 -6.54 -6.74 -10.36
CA PHE A 220 -7.01 -5.92 -11.47
C PHE A 220 -5.87 -5.08 -12.04
N VAL A 221 -6.05 -4.60 -13.26
CA VAL A 221 -5.16 -3.64 -13.90
C VAL A 221 -5.99 -2.53 -14.55
N PRO A 222 -5.72 -1.26 -14.22
CA PRO A 222 -6.36 -0.14 -14.92
C PRO A 222 -5.87 -0.05 -16.37
N ASP A 223 -6.76 0.26 -17.30
CA ASP A 223 -6.47 0.28 -18.74
C ASP A 223 -5.36 1.26 -19.15
N LEU A 224 -5.12 2.30 -18.34
CA LEU A 224 -4.11 3.33 -18.57
C LEU A 224 -2.97 3.31 -17.53
N GLY A 225 -2.79 2.20 -16.79
CA GLY A 225 -1.81 2.07 -15.71
C GLY A 225 -2.33 2.55 -14.36
N MET A 226 -1.53 2.33 -13.33
CA MET A 226 -1.93 2.56 -11.93
C MET A 226 -2.18 4.03 -11.61
N ASP A 227 -1.44 4.95 -12.23
CA ASP A 227 -1.60 6.39 -12.01
C ASP A 227 -2.96 6.91 -12.50
N SER A 228 -3.64 6.19 -13.39
CA SER A 228 -4.98 6.54 -13.83
C SER A 228 -6.02 6.54 -12.70
N ILE A 229 -5.78 5.82 -11.61
CA ILE A 229 -6.58 5.90 -10.38
C ILE A 229 -6.49 7.32 -9.79
N THR A 230 -5.27 7.83 -9.67
CA THR A 230 -5.03 9.20 -9.20
C THR A 230 -5.66 10.23 -10.12
N THR A 231 -5.38 10.13 -11.42
CA THR A 231 -5.84 11.10 -12.43
C THR A 231 -7.37 11.16 -12.47
N SER A 232 -8.04 10.00 -12.48
CA SER A 232 -9.51 9.95 -12.52
C SER A 232 -10.14 10.54 -11.26
N LEU A 233 -9.62 10.26 -10.08
CA LEU A 233 -10.12 10.82 -8.82
C LEU A 233 -9.77 12.31 -8.65
N TYR A 234 -8.62 12.75 -9.12
CA TYR A 234 -8.26 14.16 -9.15
C TYR A 234 -9.23 14.98 -10.03
N GLU A 235 -9.52 14.48 -11.23
CA GLU A 235 -10.50 15.13 -12.11
C GLU A 235 -11.91 15.09 -11.51
N LEU A 236 -12.30 14.01 -10.83
CA LEU A 236 -13.54 13.96 -10.06
C LEU A 236 -13.58 15.05 -9.00
N ALA A 237 -12.51 15.18 -8.18
CA ALA A 237 -12.42 16.20 -7.13
C ALA A 237 -12.60 17.62 -7.69
N LYS A 238 -11.98 17.92 -8.84
CA LYS A 238 -12.12 19.22 -9.52
C LYS A 238 -13.57 19.47 -9.95
N ARG A 239 -14.24 18.47 -10.53
CA ARG A 239 -15.66 18.59 -10.90
C ARG A 239 -16.56 18.83 -9.70
N GLN A 240 -16.16 18.36 -8.50
CA GLN A 240 -16.88 18.62 -7.25
C GLN A 240 -16.48 19.95 -6.58
N GLY A 241 -15.71 20.80 -7.26
CA GLY A 241 -15.34 22.13 -6.78
C GLY A 241 -14.14 22.19 -5.84
N VAL A 242 -13.41 21.08 -5.65
CA VAL A 242 -12.20 21.07 -4.84
C VAL A 242 -11.10 21.89 -5.51
N GLN A 243 -10.47 22.78 -4.74
CA GLN A 243 -9.35 23.60 -5.18
C GLN A 243 -8.02 22.90 -4.87
N PHE A 244 -7.03 23.04 -5.76
CA PHE A 244 -5.69 22.48 -5.60
C PHE A 244 -4.63 23.54 -5.82
N SER A 245 -3.67 23.64 -4.89
CA SER A 245 -2.44 24.43 -5.02
C SER A 245 -1.23 23.50 -5.06
N PHE A 246 -0.66 23.32 -6.25
CA PHE A 246 0.58 22.57 -6.47
C PHE A 246 1.81 23.46 -6.29
N ASN A 247 3.00 22.84 -6.07
CA ASN A 247 4.23 23.55 -5.74
C ASN A 247 4.03 24.51 -4.56
N GLU A 248 3.17 24.12 -3.62
CA GLU A 248 2.84 24.92 -2.46
C GLU A 248 2.89 24.08 -1.19
N LYS A 249 4.09 24.00 -0.63
CA LYS A 249 4.37 23.22 0.58
C LYS A 249 3.77 23.93 1.80
N VAL A 250 2.98 23.20 2.58
CA VAL A 250 2.58 23.62 3.91
C VAL A 250 3.79 23.49 4.85
N GLU A 251 4.12 24.55 5.56
CA GLU A 251 5.24 24.63 6.50
C GLU A 251 4.79 24.54 7.96
N GLU A 252 3.56 24.96 8.27
CA GLU A 252 3.00 24.92 9.62
C GLU A 252 1.49 24.69 9.58
N ILE A 253 0.98 23.83 10.45
CA ILE A 253 -0.43 23.79 10.83
C ILE A 253 -0.56 24.70 12.07
N VAL A 254 -1.24 25.83 11.90
CA VAL A 254 -1.35 26.84 12.96
C VAL A 254 -2.45 26.43 13.94
N VAL A 255 -2.08 26.42 15.22
CA VAL A 255 -2.95 25.98 16.32
C VAL A 255 -3.01 27.08 17.37
N GLU A 256 -4.23 27.48 17.75
CA GLU A 256 -4.51 28.38 18.86
C GLU A 256 -5.52 27.71 19.80
N GLU A 257 -5.33 27.83 21.09
CA GLU A 257 -6.22 27.28 22.14
C GLU A 257 -6.58 25.78 21.89
N ASN A 258 -5.58 24.97 21.46
CA ASN A 258 -5.77 23.56 21.10
C ASN A 258 -6.79 23.33 19.97
N LYS A 259 -6.90 24.25 19.02
CA LYS A 259 -7.75 24.15 17.84
C LYS A 259 -6.99 24.61 16.60
N THR A 260 -7.20 23.96 15.47
CA THR A 260 -6.65 24.45 14.20
C THR A 260 -7.31 25.76 13.80
N ILE A 261 -6.51 26.70 13.28
CA ILE A 261 -6.99 27.96 12.70
C ILE A 261 -6.58 28.13 11.24
N GLY A 262 -5.73 27.28 10.70
CA GLY A 262 -5.29 27.30 9.31
C GLY A 262 -3.94 26.65 9.09
N VAL A 263 -3.39 26.91 7.93
CA VAL A 263 -2.03 26.48 7.56
C VAL A 263 -1.22 27.65 7.03
N ARG A 264 0.10 27.58 7.19
CA ARG A 264 1.06 28.52 6.64
C ARG A 264 1.89 27.87 5.56
N THR A 265 2.04 28.56 4.46
CA THR A 265 3.00 28.21 3.38
C THR A 265 4.05 29.32 3.29
N ALA A 266 5.03 29.17 2.41
CA ALA A 266 5.99 30.26 2.14
C ALA A 266 5.31 31.49 1.51
N LYS A 267 4.11 31.35 0.94
CA LYS A 267 3.40 32.45 0.26
C LYS A 267 2.49 33.22 1.21
N ASP A 268 1.67 32.50 2.00
CA ASP A 268 0.63 33.16 2.81
C ASP A 268 0.14 32.26 3.96
N PHE A 269 -0.73 32.85 4.81
CA PHE A 269 -1.53 32.14 5.80
C PHE A 269 -2.94 31.91 5.25
N TYR A 270 -3.36 30.64 5.23
CA TYR A 270 -4.67 30.23 4.78
C TYR A 270 -5.55 29.84 5.98
N ASN A 271 -6.57 30.62 6.24
CA ASN A 271 -7.48 30.42 7.35
C ASN A 271 -8.41 29.24 7.10
N SER A 272 -8.48 28.32 8.06
CA SER A 272 -9.45 27.22 8.11
C SER A 272 -9.54 26.66 9.53
N ASN A 273 -10.75 26.48 10.03
CA ASN A 273 -10.96 25.83 11.32
C ASN A 273 -10.74 24.30 11.29
N ILE A 274 -10.65 23.70 10.11
CA ILE A 274 -10.53 22.25 9.93
C ILE A 274 -9.35 21.97 9.02
N VAL A 275 -8.43 21.13 9.50
CA VAL A 275 -7.26 20.68 8.73
C VAL A 275 -7.20 19.16 8.73
N CYS A 276 -7.01 18.56 7.55
CA CYS A 276 -6.76 17.13 7.37
C CYS A 276 -5.36 16.93 6.77
N SER A 277 -4.45 16.26 7.49
CA SER A 277 -3.12 15.92 6.98
C SER A 277 -3.14 14.56 6.30
N ASN A 278 -2.75 14.52 5.03
CA ASN A 278 -2.44 13.30 4.28
C ASN A 278 -0.92 13.01 4.22
N MET A 279 -0.12 13.87 4.80
CA MET A 279 1.31 13.63 5.01
C MET A 279 1.50 12.50 6.04
N ASP A 280 2.64 11.77 5.97
CA ASP A 280 2.98 10.79 7.01
C ASP A 280 2.89 11.45 8.39
N VAL A 281 2.29 10.73 9.34
CA VAL A 281 1.96 11.27 10.66
C VAL A 281 3.21 11.71 11.44
N TYR A 282 4.35 11.02 11.28
CA TYR A 282 5.60 11.39 11.96
C TYR A 282 6.10 12.77 11.52
N PRO A 283 6.37 13.03 10.23
CA PRO A 283 6.77 14.36 9.78
C PRO A 283 5.67 15.42 9.96
N THR A 284 4.38 15.04 9.97
CA THR A 284 3.31 16.00 10.33
C THR A 284 3.53 16.58 11.73
N TYR A 285 3.72 15.72 12.75
CA TYR A 285 4.00 16.22 14.11
C TYR A 285 5.36 16.91 14.22
N LYS A 286 6.38 16.38 13.59
CA LYS A 286 7.75 16.88 13.73
C LYS A 286 7.96 18.24 13.06
N TYR A 287 7.36 18.46 11.89
CA TYR A 287 7.64 19.63 11.07
C TYR A 287 6.47 20.61 10.99
N LEU A 288 5.23 20.11 10.92
CA LEU A 288 4.06 20.98 10.78
C LEU A 288 3.42 21.37 12.13
N LEU A 289 3.74 20.66 13.20
CA LEU A 289 3.21 20.88 14.55
C LEU A 289 4.33 20.96 15.60
N PRO A 290 5.41 21.76 15.39
CA PRO A 290 6.61 21.71 16.22
C PRO A 290 6.36 22.14 17.68
N LYS A 291 5.29 22.88 17.94
CA LYS A 291 4.90 23.38 19.28
C LYS A 291 3.92 22.44 20.02
N THR A 292 3.47 21.37 19.36
CA THR A 292 2.50 20.43 19.95
C THR A 292 3.21 19.19 20.48
N PRO A 293 2.91 18.71 21.69
CA PRO A 293 3.42 17.44 22.17
C PRO A 293 3.04 16.29 21.24
N ALA A 294 4.06 15.59 20.71
CA ALA A 294 3.86 14.47 19.79
C ALA A 294 3.49 13.18 20.56
N PRO A 295 2.64 12.31 20.01
CA PRO A 295 2.33 11.01 20.60
C PRO A 295 3.47 10.02 20.40
N ASN A 296 4.62 10.25 21.04
CA ASN A 296 5.89 9.57 20.81
C ASN A 296 5.79 8.04 20.88
N LYS A 297 4.93 7.50 21.77
CA LYS A 297 4.72 6.04 21.86
C LYS A 297 4.24 5.42 20.55
N ILE A 298 3.39 6.14 19.80
CA ILE A 298 2.88 5.70 18.49
C ILE A 298 3.88 6.03 17.39
N LEU A 299 4.47 7.23 17.42
CA LEU A 299 5.38 7.68 16.37
C LEU A 299 6.70 6.90 16.34
N ASN A 300 7.14 6.38 17.49
CA ASN A 300 8.36 5.58 17.62
C ASN A 300 8.14 4.08 17.42
N GLN A 301 6.95 3.66 16.98
CA GLN A 301 6.75 2.26 16.58
C GLN A 301 7.70 1.89 15.43
N GLU A 302 8.10 0.62 15.39
CA GLU A 302 8.91 0.07 14.30
C GLU A 302 8.29 0.39 12.94
N ARG A 303 9.12 0.85 11.99
CA ARG A 303 8.67 1.12 10.63
C ARG A 303 8.49 -0.17 9.83
N SER A 304 7.59 -0.12 8.86
CA SER A 304 7.49 -1.16 7.85
C SER A 304 8.77 -1.26 7.04
N SER A 305 8.95 -2.34 6.30
CA SER A 305 9.97 -2.40 5.27
C SER A 305 9.86 -1.20 4.32
N SER A 306 11.00 -0.85 3.74
CA SER A 306 11.13 -0.01 2.57
C SER A 306 11.40 -0.89 1.34
N ALA A 307 11.84 -0.31 0.25
CA ALA A 307 12.29 -1.02 -0.94
C ALA A 307 13.38 -0.26 -1.68
N ILE A 308 14.21 -1.02 -2.42
CA ILE A 308 14.92 -0.51 -3.59
C ILE A 308 14.12 -0.93 -4.82
N ILE A 309 13.88 0.01 -5.71
CA ILE A 309 13.11 -0.21 -6.94
C ILE A 309 13.97 0.19 -8.12
N PHE A 310 14.17 -0.75 -9.05
CA PHE A 310 14.79 -0.45 -10.34
C PHE A 310 13.69 -0.36 -11.40
N TYR A 311 13.79 0.64 -12.24
CA TYR A 311 12.95 0.85 -13.40
C TYR A 311 13.78 0.55 -14.63
N LEU A 312 13.48 -0.56 -15.31
CA LEU A 312 14.28 -1.04 -16.43
C LEU A 312 13.47 -1.03 -17.73
N GLY A 313 13.96 -0.32 -18.74
CA GLY A 313 13.51 -0.50 -20.11
C GLY A 313 14.19 -1.71 -20.73
N ILE A 314 13.43 -2.72 -21.10
CA ILE A 314 13.92 -4.00 -21.62
C ILE A 314 13.59 -4.10 -23.11
N SER A 315 14.61 -4.28 -23.96
CA SER A 315 14.49 -4.36 -25.43
C SER A 315 14.07 -5.74 -25.96
N LYS A 316 13.36 -6.52 -25.14
CA LYS A 316 12.88 -7.86 -25.44
C LYS A 316 11.59 -8.15 -24.66
N THR A 317 10.75 -9.06 -25.19
CA THR A 317 9.61 -9.61 -24.45
C THR A 317 9.93 -11.01 -23.91
N PHE A 318 9.38 -11.33 -22.72
CA PHE A 318 9.53 -12.62 -22.05
C PHE A 318 8.16 -13.26 -21.90
N GLU A 319 7.87 -14.32 -22.68
CA GLU A 319 6.55 -14.96 -22.70
C GLU A 319 6.20 -15.68 -21.39
N GLU A 320 7.20 -16.13 -20.64
CA GLU A 320 7.04 -16.79 -19.34
C GLU A 320 6.65 -15.81 -18.20
N LEU A 321 6.79 -14.50 -18.41
CA LEU A 321 6.42 -13.46 -17.46
C LEU A 321 5.07 -12.85 -17.80
N ASP A 322 4.36 -12.43 -16.76
CA ASP A 322 3.08 -11.70 -16.86
C ASP A 322 3.20 -10.36 -16.09
N LEU A 323 2.10 -9.70 -15.86
CA LEU A 323 2.01 -8.43 -15.13
C LEU A 323 2.75 -8.48 -13.79
N HIS A 324 2.56 -9.55 -13.01
CA HIS A 324 3.20 -9.73 -11.70
C HIS A 324 4.01 -11.02 -11.67
N ASN A 325 5.24 -10.94 -11.22
CA ASN A 325 6.17 -12.06 -11.12
C ASN A 325 6.97 -11.97 -9.83
N ILE A 326 7.11 -13.07 -9.09
CA ILE A 326 7.88 -13.13 -7.86
C ILE A 326 8.91 -14.25 -7.96
N PHE A 327 10.16 -13.89 -7.77
CA PHE A 327 11.30 -14.82 -7.71
C PHE A 327 11.73 -14.91 -6.25
N PHE A 328 11.41 -16.02 -5.61
CA PHE A 328 11.65 -16.19 -4.20
C PHE A 328 13.12 -16.38 -3.84
N THR A 329 13.48 -15.95 -2.63
CA THR A 329 14.72 -16.37 -1.97
C THR A 329 14.63 -17.84 -1.55
N ALA A 330 15.78 -18.50 -1.42
CA ALA A 330 15.84 -19.86 -0.90
C ALA A 330 15.56 -19.90 0.62
N ASP A 331 15.96 -18.87 1.38
CA ASP A 331 15.73 -18.77 2.84
C ASP A 331 14.93 -17.50 3.19
N TYR A 332 13.61 -17.66 3.30
CA TYR A 332 12.70 -16.55 3.57
C TYR A 332 12.84 -16.01 5.00
N ASN A 333 13.26 -16.85 5.96
CA ASN A 333 13.48 -16.42 7.33
C ASN A 333 14.72 -15.52 7.42
N LEU A 334 15.80 -15.91 6.75
CA LEU A 334 17.03 -15.12 6.68
C LEU A 334 16.77 -13.75 6.05
N GLU A 335 15.97 -13.69 4.96
CA GLU A 335 15.61 -12.43 4.33
C GLU A 335 14.94 -11.47 5.31
N PHE A 336 13.93 -11.92 6.05
CA PHE A 336 13.24 -11.05 7.01
C PHE A 336 14.05 -10.72 8.25
N LYS A 337 14.92 -11.63 8.71
CA LYS A 337 15.87 -11.35 9.76
C LYS A 337 16.83 -10.24 9.33
N SER A 338 17.39 -10.32 8.13
CA SER A 338 18.28 -9.28 7.60
C SER A 338 17.58 -7.91 7.56
N ILE A 339 16.32 -7.85 7.09
CA ILE A 339 15.56 -6.58 6.98
C ILE A 339 15.27 -5.98 8.36
N PHE A 340 14.74 -6.76 9.30
CA PHE A 340 14.18 -6.23 10.55
C PHE A 340 15.14 -6.26 11.74
N GLU A 341 16.07 -7.22 11.79
CA GLU A 341 17.04 -7.35 12.89
C GLU A 341 18.40 -6.76 12.50
N ASP A 342 18.98 -7.22 11.39
CA ASP A 342 20.32 -6.82 10.97
C ASP A 342 20.34 -5.46 10.25
N GLN A 343 19.18 -4.91 9.86
CA GLN A 343 19.00 -3.66 9.12
C GLN A 343 19.81 -3.64 7.80
N ALA A 344 19.82 -4.79 7.12
CA ALA A 344 20.54 -5.05 5.88
C ALA A 344 19.61 -5.68 4.83
N VAL A 345 20.10 -5.86 3.63
CA VAL A 345 19.44 -6.65 2.58
C VAL A 345 20.13 -7.99 2.47
N ALA A 346 19.35 -9.07 2.36
CA ALA A 346 19.90 -10.41 2.20
C ALA A 346 20.69 -10.53 0.87
N GLU A 347 21.72 -11.39 0.83
CA GLU A 347 22.50 -11.63 -0.39
C GLU A 347 21.65 -12.25 -1.52
N ASP A 348 20.66 -13.07 -1.16
CA ASP A 348 19.70 -13.68 -2.06
C ASP A 348 18.27 -13.18 -1.76
N PRO A 349 17.90 -11.93 -2.14
CA PRO A 349 16.60 -11.38 -1.81
C PRO A 349 15.49 -11.95 -2.70
N THR A 350 14.26 -11.94 -2.21
CA THR A 350 13.07 -12.10 -3.06
C THR A 350 12.96 -10.91 -4.00
N VAL A 351 12.74 -11.18 -5.29
CA VAL A 351 12.60 -10.18 -6.34
C VAL A 351 11.18 -10.17 -6.85
N TYR A 352 10.52 -9.03 -6.78
CA TYR A 352 9.22 -8.81 -7.42
C TYR A 352 9.42 -8.00 -8.70
N ILE A 353 8.83 -8.47 -9.81
CA ILE A 353 8.84 -7.77 -11.09
C ILE A 353 7.41 -7.51 -11.54
N ASN A 354 7.08 -6.23 -11.73
CA ASN A 354 5.85 -5.81 -12.39
C ASN A 354 6.18 -5.34 -13.82
N ILE A 355 5.39 -5.82 -14.79
CA ILE A 355 5.57 -5.49 -16.21
C ILE A 355 4.23 -4.96 -16.72
N SER A 356 4.00 -3.67 -16.55
CA SER A 356 2.71 -3.07 -16.92
C SER A 356 2.44 -3.12 -18.42
N SER A 357 3.48 -3.12 -19.26
CA SER A 357 3.35 -3.23 -20.71
C SER A 357 2.74 -4.56 -21.20
N LYS A 358 2.63 -5.60 -20.36
CA LYS A 358 1.87 -6.81 -20.64
C LYS A 358 0.37 -6.56 -20.83
N ASP A 359 -0.14 -5.51 -20.18
CA ASP A 359 -1.55 -5.15 -20.17
C ASP A 359 -1.81 -3.74 -20.72
N VAL A 360 -0.84 -2.84 -20.60
CA VAL A 360 -0.87 -1.43 -21.03
C VAL A 360 0.20 -1.24 -22.10
N MET A 361 -0.14 -1.58 -23.34
CA MET A 361 0.83 -1.67 -24.46
C MET A 361 1.62 -0.39 -24.72
N GLN A 362 1.08 0.77 -24.37
CA GLN A 362 1.78 2.06 -24.52
C GLN A 362 2.87 2.31 -23.48
N ASP A 363 3.04 1.46 -22.49
CA ASP A 363 4.05 1.62 -21.44
C ASP A 363 5.46 1.24 -21.91
N ALA A 364 5.58 0.53 -23.05
CA ALA A 364 6.86 0.21 -23.69
C ALA A 364 6.75 0.24 -25.21
N PRO A 365 7.86 0.42 -25.94
CA PRO A 365 7.90 0.24 -27.40
C PRO A 365 7.51 -1.18 -27.81
N SER A 366 7.05 -1.34 -29.05
CA SER A 366 6.70 -2.68 -29.59
C SER A 366 7.88 -3.64 -29.52
N GLY A 367 7.65 -4.84 -28.98
CA GLY A 367 8.69 -5.86 -28.75
C GLY A 367 9.56 -5.62 -27.52
N CYS A 368 9.22 -4.65 -26.70
CA CYS A 368 9.93 -4.29 -25.47
C CYS A 368 9.02 -4.42 -24.23
N GLU A 369 9.61 -4.37 -23.04
CA GLU A 369 8.91 -4.40 -21.76
C GLU A 369 9.46 -3.33 -20.81
N ASN A 370 8.62 -2.80 -19.93
CA ASN A 370 9.01 -1.96 -18.82
C ASN A 370 8.99 -2.79 -17.52
N TRP A 371 10.14 -2.99 -16.90
CA TRP A 371 10.24 -3.76 -15.66
C TRP A 371 10.37 -2.85 -14.45
N PHE A 372 9.39 -2.87 -13.59
CA PHE A 372 9.46 -2.36 -12.22
C PHE A 372 9.96 -3.49 -11.33
N VAL A 373 11.24 -3.47 -10.95
CA VAL A 373 11.90 -4.50 -10.14
C VAL A 373 12.02 -4.02 -8.72
N MET A 374 11.33 -4.66 -7.77
CA MET A 374 11.30 -4.25 -6.37
C MET A 374 11.91 -5.32 -5.46
N ILE A 375 12.79 -4.90 -4.60
CA ILE A 375 13.40 -5.70 -3.53
C ILE A 375 13.10 -5.04 -2.19
N ASN A 376 12.54 -5.81 -1.23
CA ASN A 376 12.30 -5.33 0.12
C ASN A 376 13.62 -5.01 0.84
N THR A 377 13.63 -3.89 1.55
CA THR A 377 14.78 -3.42 2.32
C THR A 377 14.36 -2.98 3.72
N PRO A 378 15.29 -2.83 4.67
CA PRO A 378 15.00 -2.10 5.89
C PRO A 378 14.58 -0.65 5.59
N SER A 379 13.94 0.00 6.54
CA SER A 379 13.74 1.45 6.51
C SER A 379 15.08 2.19 6.66
N ASP A 380 15.16 3.43 6.13
CA ASP A 380 16.38 4.24 6.18
C ASP A 380 16.74 4.65 7.61
N LYS A 381 17.91 4.22 8.04
CA LYS A 381 18.55 4.59 9.32
C LYS A 381 19.97 5.14 9.11
N GLY A 382 20.30 5.53 7.87
CA GLY A 382 21.61 6.06 7.50
C GLY A 382 22.57 5.01 6.95
N GLN A 383 22.06 3.91 6.39
CA GLN A 383 22.86 2.91 5.69
C GLN A 383 23.52 3.52 4.43
N ASP A 384 24.58 2.89 3.93
CA ASP A 384 25.20 3.23 2.64
C ASP A 384 24.33 2.70 1.48
N TRP A 385 23.37 3.52 1.06
CA TRP A 385 22.40 3.14 0.03
C TRP A 385 22.99 3.05 -1.37
N GLU A 386 24.13 3.66 -1.64
CA GLU A 386 24.83 3.51 -2.94
C GLU A 386 25.45 2.12 -3.03
N GLN A 387 26.19 1.70 -2.00
CA GLN A 387 26.76 0.36 -1.94
C GLN A 387 25.68 -0.73 -1.93
N ILE A 388 24.60 -0.52 -1.16
CA ILE A 388 23.50 -1.49 -1.09
C ILE A 388 22.80 -1.59 -2.44
N ARG A 389 22.52 -0.48 -3.14
CA ARG A 389 21.92 -0.47 -4.47
C ARG A 389 22.72 -1.33 -5.45
N ASP A 390 24.03 -1.14 -5.49
CA ASP A 390 24.91 -1.84 -6.44
C ASP A 390 24.98 -3.34 -6.13
N ALA A 391 25.05 -3.71 -4.86
CA ALA A 391 25.03 -5.11 -4.42
C ALA A 391 23.69 -5.78 -4.73
N VAL A 392 22.56 -5.10 -4.48
CA VAL A 392 21.21 -5.59 -4.76
C VAL A 392 21.01 -5.74 -6.26
N ARG A 393 21.49 -4.78 -7.07
CA ARG A 393 21.44 -4.88 -8.54
C ARG A 393 22.15 -6.12 -9.05
N ALA A 394 23.39 -6.34 -8.63
CA ALA A 394 24.15 -7.51 -9.02
C ALA A 394 23.47 -8.82 -8.60
N SER A 395 22.87 -8.83 -7.40
CA SER A 395 22.19 -9.99 -6.85
C SER A 395 20.92 -10.36 -7.62
N PHE A 396 20.03 -9.38 -7.89
CA PHE A 396 18.80 -9.68 -8.63
C PHE A 396 19.07 -10.05 -10.10
N VAL A 397 20.01 -9.38 -10.77
CA VAL A 397 20.41 -9.72 -12.15
C VAL A 397 20.90 -11.16 -12.20
N LYS A 398 21.81 -11.56 -11.30
CA LYS A 398 22.31 -12.93 -11.22
C LYS A 398 21.19 -13.95 -10.99
N LYS A 399 20.22 -13.64 -10.10
CA LYS A 399 19.05 -14.50 -9.85
C LYS A 399 18.18 -14.64 -11.09
N ILE A 400 17.79 -13.54 -11.72
CA ILE A 400 16.94 -13.56 -12.91
C ILE A 400 17.61 -14.28 -14.06
N ASN A 401 18.90 -14.02 -14.32
CA ASN A 401 19.67 -14.71 -15.36
C ASN A 401 19.69 -16.22 -15.16
N ARG A 402 19.88 -16.69 -13.91
CA ARG A 402 19.89 -18.11 -13.58
C ARG A 402 18.51 -18.76 -13.78
N ILE A 403 17.44 -18.10 -13.32
CA ILE A 403 16.08 -18.65 -13.34
C ILE A 403 15.47 -18.62 -14.73
N LEU A 404 15.71 -17.57 -15.51
CA LEU A 404 15.21 -17.43 -16.88
C LEU A 404 16.15 -18.02 -17.95
N GLY A 405 17.38 -18.41 -17.57
CA GLY A 405 18.35 -18.98 -18.51
C GLY A 405 18.83 -17.97 -19.56
N VAL A 406 18.85 -16.68 -19.23
CA VAL A 406 19.18 -15.59 -20.15
C VAL A 406 19.99 -14.52 -19.42
N ASP A 407 20.88 -13.83 -20.14
CA ASP A 407 21.56 -12.67 -19.60
C ASP A 407 20.73 -11.41 -19.90
N ILE A 408 19.99 -10.93 -18.87
CA ILE A 408 19.10 -9.77 -19.01
C ILE A 408 19.86 -8.46 -19.23
N GLU A 409 21.13 -8.37 -18.82
CA GLU A 409 21.93 -7.14 -19.00
C GLU A 409 22.06 -6.76 -20.47
N ASN A 410 22.07 -7.73 -21.37
CA ASN A 410 22.10 -7.50 -22.83
C ASN A 410 20.84 -6.81 -23.36
N TYR A 411 19.77 -6.74 -22.59
CA TYR A 411 18.47 -6.18 -22.99
C TYR A 411 18.09 -4.92 -22.23
N ILE A 412 18.83 -4.55 -21.16
CA ILE A 412 18.57 -3.31 -20.42
C ILE A 412 19.05 -2.13 -21.28
N VAL A 413 18.12 -1.28 -21.69
CA VAL A 413 18.41 -0.08 -22.51
C VAL A 413 18.14 1.22 -21.77
N GLU A 414 17.34 1.18 -20.72
CA GLU A 414 17.08 2.29 -19.82
C GLU A 414 17.10 1.76 -18.37
N GLU A 415 17.64 2.54 -17.45
CA GLU A 415 17.69 2.19 -16.04
C GLU A 415 17.60 3.44 -15.16
N ASP A 416 16.72 3.41 -14.14
CA ASP A 416 16.67 4.36 -13.04
C ASP A 416 16.43 3.59 -11.73
N CYS A 417 16.72 4.20 -10.59
CA CYS A 417 16.60 3.54 -9.29
C CYS A 417 16.02 4.47 -8.22
N LEU A 418 15.12 3.93 -7.42
CA LEU A 418 14.53 4.58 -6.26
C LEU A 418 14.95 3.86 -4.97
N THR A 419 15.70 4.55 -4.12
CA THR A 419 16.16 4.05 -2.82
C THR A 419 15.31 4.58 -1.66
N PRO A 420 15.39 4.00 -0.45
CA PRO A 420 14.63 4.49 0.71
C PRO A 420 14.79 5.98 1.03
N PRO A 421 16.00 6.60 0.98
CA PRO A 421 16.14 8.06 1.12
C PRO A 421 15.39 8.84 0.03
N LEU A 422 15.44 8.38 -1.23
CA LEU A 422 14.72 9.01 -2.34
C LEU A 422 13.20 8.88 -2.20
N ILE A 423 12.71 7.72 -1.68
CA ILE A 423 11.29 7.54 -1.33
C ILE A 423 10.89 8.59 -0.28
N GLN A 424 11.68 8.74 0.79
CA GLN A 424 11.42 9.75 1.81
C GLN A 424 11.41 11.15 1.23
N GLN A 425 12.38 11.50 0.40
CA GLN A 425 12.49 12.81 -0.23
C GLN A 425 11.26 13.13 -1.10
N LYS A 426 10.86 12.20 -1.96
CA LYS A 426 9.75 12.39 -2.92
C LYS A 426 8.37 12.35 -2.27
N THR A 427 8.19 11.57 -1.19
CA THR A 427 6.85 11.26 -0.64
C THR A 427 6.66 11.67 0.81
N GLN A 428 7.69 12.20 1.46
CA GLN A 428 7.72 12.53 2.89
C GLN A 428 7.38 11.33 3.80
N SER A 429 7.54 10.09 3.30
CA SER A 429 7.40 8.89 4.13
C SER A 429 8.58 8.76 5.06
N HIS A 430 8.34 8.77 6.37
CA HIS A 430 9.42 8.73 7.36
C HIS A 430 10.28 7.47 7.20
N GLN A 431 11.61 7.66 7.08
CA GLN A 431 12.60 6.61 6.84
C GLN A 431 12.36 5.81 5.52
N GLY A 432 11.67 6.39 4.55
CA GLY A 432 11.32 5.71 3.31
C GLY A 432 10.35 4.53 3.47
N ALA A 433 9.76 4.34 4.64
CA ALA A 433 8.84 3.24 4.92
C ALA A 433 7.63 3.24 3.98
N LEU A 434 7.32 2.09 3.36
CA LEU A 434 6.24 2.01 2.37
C LEU A 434 4.85 2.12 2.99
N TYR A 435 4.67 1.57 4.21
CA TYR A 435 3.36 1.39 4.85
C TYR A 435 3.25 2.06 6.23
N GLY A 436 4.16 2.97 6.58
CA GLY A 436 4.23 3.59 7.90
C GLY A 436 4.78 2.64 8.95
N SER A 437 4.04 2.36 10.04
CA SER A 437 4.46 1.39 11.06
C SER A 437 4.31 -0.05 10.58
N SER A 438 5.19 -0.97 11.02
CA SER A 438 5.08 -2.40 10.77
C SER A 438 3.90 -3.02 11.55
N SER A 439 3.52 -4.24 11.18
CA SER A 439 2.56 -5.07 11.93
C SER A 439 3.26 -6.21 12.69
N ASN A 440 4.57 -6.12 12.91
CA ASN A 440 5.37 -7.14 13.58
C ASN A 440 5.02 -7.31 15.07
N ASN A 441 4.46 -6.28 15.69
CA ASN A 441 4.00 -6.34 17.06
C ASN A 441 2.48 -6.51 17.10
N LYS A 442 1.99 -7.41 18.00
CA LYS A 442 0.55 -7.68 18.18
C LYS A 442 -0.29 -6.43 18.45
N MET A 443 0.27 -5.44 19.16
CA MET A 443 -0.41 -4.18 19.44
C MET A 443 -0.29 -3.21 18.25
N ALA A 444 0.85 -3.15 17.58
CA ALA A 444 1.09 -2.24 16.46
C ALA A 444 0.24 -2.59 15.23
N ALA A 445 -0.06 -3.88 15.00
CA ALA A 445 -0.95 -4.30 13.92
C ALA A 445 -2.34 -3.64 13.98
N PHE A 446 -2.80 -3.27 15.19
CA PHE A 446 -4.13 -2.69 15.41
C PHE A 446 -4.09 -1.23 15.87
N LEU A 447 -3.00 -0.77 16.49
CA LEU A 447 -2.89 0.53 17.12
C LEU A 447 -1.99 1.49 16.32
N ARG A 448 -2.30 1.67 15.05
CA ARG A 448 -1.77 2.79 14.27
C ARG A 448 -2.32 4.11 14.81
N HIS A 449 -1.70 5.23 14.42
CA HIS A 449 -2.22 6.54 14.80
C HIS A 449 -3.71 6.71 14.40
N PRO A 450 -4.55 7.30 15.26
CA PRO A 450 -5.95 7.58 14.92
C PRO A 450 -6.09 8.57 13.77
N ASN A 451 -7.26 8.56 13.13
CA ASN A 451 -7.59 9.49 12.04
C ASN A 451 -7.92 10.91 12.52
N PHE A 452 -7.77 11.19 13.80
CA PHE A 452 -8.01 12.48 14.42
C PHE A 452 -7.01 12.75 15.55
N SER A 453 -6.74 14.02 15.83
CA SER A 453 -5.94 14.39 16.99
C SER A 453 -6.76 14.29 18.27
N GLN A 454 -6.16 13.71 19.32
CA GLN A 454 -6.76 13.71 20.67
C GLN A 454 -6.50 15.00 21.44
N GLN A 455 -5.56 15.83 20.98
CA GLN A 455 -5.12 17.05 21.67
C GLN A 455 -5.57 18.31 20.95
N ILE A 456 -5.67 18.28 19.62
CA ILE A 456 -6.00 19.42 18.79
C ILE A 456 -7.37 19.18 18.15
N LYS A 457 -8.33 20.03 18.47
CA LYS A 457 -9.67 19.98 17.86
C LYS A 457 -9.58 20.29 16.38
N ASN A 458 -10.40 19.57 15.58
CA ASN A 458 -10.54 19.74 14.15
C ASN A 458 -9.27 19.42 13.33
N LEU A 459 -8.30 18.73 13.91
CA LEU A 459 -7.16 18.16 13.20
C LEU A 459 -7.41 16.68 12.93
N TYR A 460 -7.40 16.33 11.65
CA TYR A 460 -7.61 14.96 11.15
C TYR A 460 -6.40 14.47 10.38
N PHE A 461 -6.30 13.14 10.24
CA PHE A 461 -5.22 12.47 9.52
C PHE A 461 -5.79 11.37 8.63
N CYS A 462 -5.35 11.32 7.37
CA CYS A 462 -5.70 10.24 6.44
C CYS A 462 -4.45 9.69 5.75
N GLY A 463 -4.54 8.48 5.22
CA GLY A 463 -3.45 7.84 4.46
C GLY A 463 -2.83 6.63 5.14
N GLY A 464 -1.72 6.16 4.58
CA GLY A 464 -1.14 4.85 4.91
C GLY A 464 -0.41 4.78 6.25
N SER A 465 -0.02 5.90 6.86
CA SER A 465 0.66 5.93 8.16
C SER A 465 -0.29 5.94 9.36
N VAL A 466 -1.58 6.09 9.11
CA VAL A 466 -2.65 6.10 10.13
C VAL A 466 -3.60 4.93 9.94
N HIS A 467 -4.57 4.77 10.83
CA HIS A 467 -5.58 3.70 10.73
C HIS A 467 -6.40 3.83 9.42
N PRO A 468 -6.74 2.74 8.71
CA PRO A 468 -6.43 1.33 9.00
C PRO A 468 -5.04 0.87 8.53
N GLY A 469 -4.32 1.64 7.74
CA GLY A 469 -2.97 1.30 7.28
C GLY A 469 -2.69 1.66 5.83
N GLY A 470 -1.56 1.13 5.29
CA GLY A 470 -1.10 1.40 3.93
C GLY A 470 -1.71 0.50 2.87
N GLY A 471 -1.55 0.90 1.61
CA GLY A 471 -2.16 0.30 0.42
C GLY A 471 -3.37 1.10 -0.08
N ILE A 472 -3.64 1.05 -1.38
CA ILE A 472 -4.69 1.86 -2.03
C ILE A 472 -6.05 1.69 -1.33
N PRO A 473 -6.57 0.45 -1.12
CA PRO A 473 -7.87 0.27 -0.49
C PRO A 473 -7.94 0.84 0.93
N LEU A 474 -6.89 0.64 1.73
CA LEU A 474 -6.85 1.11 3.11
C LEU A 474 -6.71 2.64 3.20
N CYS A 475 -6.01 3.26 2.24
CA CYS A 475 -5.96 4.71 2.12
C CYS A 475 -7.33 5.31 1.79
N LEU A 476 -8.11 4.68 0.90
CA LEU A 476 -9.48 5.10 0.57
C LEU A 476 -10.44 4.91 1.76
N LEU A 477 -10.29 3.83 2.52
CA LEU A 477 -11.02 3.62 3.78
C LEU A 477 -10.63 4.64 4.86
N SER A 478 -9.34 4.99 4.96
CA SER A 478 -8.88 6.04 5.87
C SER A 478 -9.57 7.38 5.58
N ALA A 479 -9.72 7.74 4.31
CA ALA A 479 -10.45 8.93 3.87
C ALA A 479 -11.94 8.87 4.27
N LYS A 480 -12.57 7.69 4.13
CA LYS A 480 -13.95 7.46 4.56
C LYS A 480 -14.11 7.65 6.07
N ILE A 481 -13.23 7.06 6.87
CA ILE A 481 -13.23 7.17 8.34
C ILE A 481 -13.11 8.64 8.78
N VAL A 482 -12.25 9.44 8.12
CA VAL A 482 -12.17 10.89 8.39
C VAL A 482 -13.50 11.59 8.07
N SER A 483 -14.02 11.35 6.88
CA SER A 483 -15.29 11.97 6.46
C SER A 483 -16.46 11.60 7.39
N ASP A 484 -16.54 10.35 7.84
CA ASP A 484 -17.63 9.89 8.71
C ASP A 484 -17.60 10.52 10.11
N GLN A 485 -16.47 11.10 10.53
CA GLN A 485 -16.36 11.86 11.79
C GLN A 485 -16.82 13.31 11.66
N MET A 486 -17.04 13.80 10.45
CA MET A 486 -17.43 15.17 10.17
C MET A 486 -18.91 15.24 9.78
N PRO A 487 -19.68 16.21 10.29
CA PRO A 487 -21.09 16.33 9.96
C PRO A 487 -21.29 16.73 8.49
N THR A 488 -22.44 16.36 7.93
CA THR A 488 -22.89 16.95 6.66
C THR A 488 -23.43 18.34 6.93
N LEU A 489 -22.95 19.32 6.20
CA LEU A 489 -23.45 20.70 6.31
C LEU A 489 -24.82 20.77 5.62
N LYS A 490 -25.75 21.48 6.23
CA LYS A 490 -27.02 21.79 5.55
C LYS A 490 -26.73 22.83 4.47
N LEU A 491 -26.98 22.47 3.23
CA LEU A 491 -26.97 23.39 2.10
C LEU A 491 -28.11 24.42 2.22
#